data_b5c6a553fd482c006899a34a2e112404
#
_entry.id   b5c6a553fd482c006899a34a2e112404
#
_cell.length_a   1.000
_cell.length_b   1.000
_cell.length_c   1.000
_cell.angle_alpha   90.00
_cell.angle_beta   90.00
_cell.angle_gamma   90.00
#
_symmetry.space_group_name_H-M   'P 1'
#
loop_
_entity.id
_entity.type
_entity.pdbx_description
1 polymer ?
#
loop_
_entity_poly.entity_id
_entity_poly.type
_entity_poly.pdbx_seq_one_letter_code
_entity_poly.pdbx_strand_id
1 'polypeptide(L)'
;KDPSKQKDKFTINYTGNFSYETPYAIPDVVDDGYVWAYLFREAEFNYRGIEPTSINKSQPFSKEWLETFRQRKLAGNTLQATVGPDGKYTYYGNEDYYDALYKDHTFAQSHNVSVSGSNGKISYYTSARLYDYDGLFNYNSDTYRTMNMRTKISAQVFDWLKISNNIDYTHDKYTQPLGYVEQNEGLVWKAINMEGHPSEPIFNPDGTLTHSGARSVGGLVTGDNWIKRTTKTLKNTTTLNITMLDNKLRFTGDFSFRTRDFIEDKKTTAVPYSDYEGVIKYLGVPETDDKMSEKVQQTTYISTNVYAEYE
;
A
#
# COMPACT_ATOMS: atom_id res chain seq x y z
N LYS A 1 0.48 13.51 -29.39
CA LYS A 1 0.07 14.16 -30.68
C LYS A 1 0.65 15.56 -30.69
N ASP A 2 1.23 15.99 -31.81
CA ASP A 2 1.74 17.36 -31.98
C ASP A 2 0.58 18.28 -32.36
N PRO A 3 0.19 19.27 -31.51
CA PRO A 3 -0.93 20.17 -31.80
C PRO A 3 -0.65 21.14 -32.94
N SER A 4 0.63 21.35 -33.33
CA SER A 4 1.01 22.29 -34.39
C SER A 4 0.46 21.90 -35.78
N LYS A 5 0.07 20.62 -35.96
CA LYS A 5 -0.48 20.10 -37.23
C LYS A 5 -1.99 20.31 -37.37
N GLN A 6 -2.67 20.85 -36.36
CA GLN A 6 -4.11 21.09 -36.38
C GLN A 6 -4.39 22.60 -36.39
N LYS A 7 -4.53 23.19 -37.57
CA LYS A 7 -4.94 24.60 -37.71
C LYS A 7 -6.40 24.78 -37.29
N ASP A 8 -6.65 25.76 -36.41
CA ASP A 8 -7.98 26.24 -35.99
C ASP A 8 -8.92 25.14 -35.40
N LYS A 9 -8.33 24.12 -34.75
CA LYS A 9 -9.12 23.09 -34.08
C LYS A 9 -8.96 23.19 -32.58
N PHE A 10 -10.10 23.25 -31.90
CA PHE A 10 -10.23 23.03 -30.45
C PHE A 10 -10.78 21.62 -30.22
N THR A 11 -10.12 20.86 -29.35
CA THR A 11 -10.52 19.48 -29.06
C THR A 11 -10.50 19.27 -27.55
N ILE A 12 -11.61 18.71 -27.03
CA ILE A 12 -11.68 18.21 -25.66
C ILE A 12 -11.83 16.70 -25.73
N ASN A 13 -11.05 15.98 -24.93
CA ASN A 13 -11.21 14.52 -24.77
C ASN A 13 -11.36 14.21 -23.28
N TYR A 14 -12.25 13.28 -23.00
CA TYR A 14 -12.38 12.64 -21.70
C TYR A 14 -12.26 11.13 -21.87
N THR A 15 -11.56 10.48 -20.93
CA THR A 15 -11.45 9.03 -20.83
C THR A 15 -11.64 8.64 -19.38
N GLY A 16 -12.65 7.82 -19.10
CA GLY A 16 -12.88 7.18 -17.80
C GLY A 16 -12.55 5.70 -17.89
N ASN A 17 -11.95 5.15 -16.85
CA ASN A 17 -11.66 3.73 -16.72
C ASN A 17 -12.00 3.28 -15.30
N PHE A 18 -12.73 2.18 -15.17
CA PHE A 18 -13.07 1.55 -13.90
C PHE A 18 -12.60 0.10 -13.97
N SER A 19 -11.84 -0.32 -12.98
CA SER A 19 -11.29 -1.66 -12.88
C SER A 19 -11.88 -2.37 -11.67
N TYR A 20 -12.29 -3.59 -11.87
CA TYR A 20 -12.59 -4.56 -10.81
C TYR A 20 -11.38 -5.48 -10.71
N GLU A 21 -10.80 -5.59 -9.53
CA GLU A 21 -9.56 -6.32 -9.29
C GLU A 21 -9.78 -7.37 -8.21
N THR A 22 -9.23 -8.56 -8.43
CA THR A 22 -9.27 -9.68 -7.48
C THR A 22 -7.84 -10.08 -7.14
N PRO A 23 -7.59 -10.64 -5.94
CA PRO A 23 -6.29 -11.22 -5.63
C PRO A 23 -5.92 -12.28 -6.67
N TYR A 24 -4.73 -12.20 -7.24
CA TYR A 24 -4.26 -13.16 -8.24
C TYR A 24 -3.93 -14.53 -7.63
N ALA A 25 -3.32 -14.52 -6.44
CA ALA A 25 -2.97 -15.72 -5.70
C ALA A 25 -2.98 -15.41 -4.21
N ILE A 26 -3.87 -16.06 -3.48
CA ILE A 26 -3.82 -16.19 -2.02
C ILE A 26 -3.28 -17.59 -1.75
N PRO A 27 -2.31 -17.77 -0.83
CA PRO A 27 -1.82 -19.08 -0.49
C PRO A 27 -2.96 -19.97 0.02
N ASP A 28 -3.03 -21.20 -0.48
CA ASP A 28 -3.87 -22.25 0.10
C ASP A 28 -3.14 -22.80 1.32
N VAL A 29 -3.68 -22.56 2.50
CA VAL A 29 -3.06 -22.90 3.78
C VAL A 29 -3.91 -23.88 4.55
N VAL A 30 -3.30 -24.55 5.54
CA VAL A 30 -4.04 -25.38 6.49
C VAL A 30 -4.78 -24.45 7.46
N ASP A 31 -6.07 -24.29 7.28
CA ASP A 31 -6.98 -23.48 8.09
C ASP A 31 -7.68 -24.28 9.20
N ASP A 32 -7.68 -25.62 9.10
CA ASP A 32 -8.15 -26.51 10.14
C ASP A 32 -7.20 -26.50 11.34
N GLY A 33 -7.62 -25.84 12.41
CA GLY A 33 -6.78 -25.64 13.59
C GLY A 33 -6.34 -26.92 14.29
N TYR A 34 -7.18 -27.98 14.30
CA TYR A 34 -6.78 -29.28 14.85
C TYR A 34 -5.71 -29.94 13.99
N VAL A 35 -5.88 -29.97 12.66
CA VAL A 35 -4.90 -30.55 11.73
C VAL A 35 -3.59 -29.79 11.83
N TRP A 36 -3.65 -28.46 11.84
CA TRP A 36 -2.49 -27.62 12.01
C TRP A 36 -1.75 -27.88 13.33
N ALA A 37 -2.48 -27.94 14.46
CA ALA A 37 -1.91 -28.21 15.78
C ALA A 37 -1.27 -29.61 15.87
N TYR A 38 -1.88 -30.62 15.24
CA TYR A 38 -1.31 -31.94 15.12
C TYR A 38 -0.02 -31.95 14.32
N LEU A 39 0.00 -31.29 13.15
CA LEU A 39 1.20 -31.20 12.31
C LEU A 39 2.32 -30.40 13.00
N PHE A 40 1.95 -29.33 13.72
CA PHE A 40 2.89 -28.59 14.55
C PHE A 40 3.57 -29.49 15.59
N ARG A 41 2.78 -30.28 16.32
CA ARG A 41 3.32 -31.24 17.28
C ARG A 41 4.25 -32.24 16.65
N GLU A 42 3.85 -32.83 15.51
CA GLU A 42 4.70 -33.81 14.80
C GLU A 42 6.02 -33.18 14.34
N ALA A 43 5.99 -31.99 13.81
CA ALA A 43 7.18 -31.27 13.38
C ALA A 43 8.13 -30.97 14.55
N GLU A 44 7.61 -30.42 15.65
CA GLU A 44 8.39 -30.09 16.85
C GLU A 44 9.00 -31.32 17.50
N PHE A 45 8.19 -32.41 17.64
CA PHE A 45 8.66 -33.65 18.22
C PHE A 45 9.75 -34.31 17.36
N ASN A 46 9.58 -34.35 16.03
CA ASN A 46 10.57 -34.93 15.13
C ASN A 46 11.87 -34.11 15.11
N TYR A 47 11.78 -32.80 15.26
CA TYR A 47 12.95 -31.92 15.27
C TYR A 47 13.69 -31.91 16.60
N ARG A 48 12.97 -31.84 17.73
CA ARG A 48 13.56 -31.67 19.09
C ARG A 48 13.60 -32.92 19.93
N GLY A 49 12.83 -33.96 19.57
CA GLY A 49 12.69 -35.18 20.36
C GLY A 49 11.88 -35.00 21.64
N ILE A 50 11.21 -33.86 21.82
CA ILE A 50 10.39 -33.56 23.00
C ILE A 50 9.02 -33.03 22.58
N GLU A 51 8.01 -33.26 23.40
CA GLU A 51 6.68 -32.71 23.18
C GLU A 51 6.69 -31.18 23.34
N PRO A 52 6.01 -30.45 22.47
CA PRO A 52 5.89 -29.00 22.67
C PRO A 52 5.05 -28.70 23.93
N THR A 53 5.35 -27.60 24.59
CA THR A 53 4.60 -27.13 25.78
C THR A 53 3.77 -25.89 25.51
N SER A 54 3.98 -25.25 24.36
CA SER A 54 3.22 -24.07 23.92
C SER A 54 3.26 -23.95 22.40
N ILE A 55 2.22 -23.36 21.84
CA ILE A 55 2.18 -22.90 20.44
C ILE A 55 2.80 -21.50 20.36
N ASN A 56 2.35 -20.63 21.25
CA ASN A 56 2.87 -19.27 21.42
C ASN A 56 2.82 -18.88 22.92
N LYS A 57 2.96 -17.59 23.23
CA LYS A 57 2.97 -17.11 24.62
C LYS A 57 1.63 -17.24 25.34
N SER A 58 0.51 -17.22 24.60
CA SER A 58 -0.84 -17.26 25.17
C SER A 58 -1.47 -18.64 25.12
N GLN A 59 -1.12 -19.46 24.14
CA GLN A 59 -1.69 -20.79 23.93
C GLN A 59 -0.74 -21.90 24.38
N PRO A 60 -0.94 -22.47 25.60
CA PRO A 60 -0.24 -23.67 26.02
C PRO A 60 -0.60 -24.86 25.14
N PHE A 61 0.37 -25.75 24.95
CA PHE A 61 0.15 -27.03 24.28
C PHE A 61 0.21 -28.19 25.31
N SER A 62 -0.75 -29.08 25.25
CA SER A 62 -0.67 -30.39 25.93
C SER A 62 -1.36 -31.46 25.08
N LYS A 63 -1.07 -32.74 25.37
CA LYS A 63 -1.76 -33.86 24.71
C LYS A 63 -3.24 -33.86 25.02
N GLU A 64 -3.61 -33.49 26.25
CA GLU A 64 -5.00 -33.41 26.71
C GLU A 64 -5.76 -32.30 25.96
N TRP A 65 -5.11 -31.15 25.75
CA TRP A 65 -5.69 -30.09 24.94
C TRP A 65 -5.89 -30.52 23.48
N LEU A 66 -4.90 -31.21 22.88
CA LEU A 66 -5.00 -31.69 21.50
C LEU A 66 -6.12 -32.75 21.37
N GLU A 67 -6.23 -33.68 22.33
CA GLU A 67 -7.31 -34.67 22.33
C GLU A 67 -8.67 -34.01 22.55
N THR A 68 -8.78 -33.02 23.43
CA THR A 68 -10.00 -32.23 23.61
C THR A 68 -10.38 -31.53 22.31
N PHE A 69 -9.42 -30.97 21.61
CA PHE A 69 -9.66 -30.35 20.32
C PHE A 69 -10.21 -31.37 19.30
N ARG A 70 -9.60 -32.53 19.22
CA ARG A 70 -10.08 -33.64 18.38
C ARG A 70 -11.52 -34.02 18.67
N GLN A 71 -11.85 -34.19 19.94
CA GLN A 71 -13.22 -34.56 20.37
C GLN A 71 -14.24 -33.47 20.05
N ARG A 72 -13.87 -32.18 20.24
CA ARG A 72 -14.71 -31.06 19.86
C ARG A 72 -14.97 -31.02 18.34
N LYS A 73 -13.95 -31.25 17.53
CA LYS A 73 -14.08 -31.34 16.07
C LYS A 73 -15.00 -32.49 15.66
N LEU A 74 -14.83 -33.70 16.21
CA LEU A 74 -15.69 -34.86 15.94
C LEU A 74 -17.14 -34.65 16.36
N ALA A 75 -17.37 -33.86 17.41
CA ALA A 75 -18.71 -33.50 17.90
C ALA A 75 -19.33 -32.33 17.08
N GLY A 76 -18.64 -31.77 16.08
CA GLY A 76 -19.12 -30.63 15.31
C GLY A 76 -19.21 -29.33 16.11
N ASN A 77 -18.41 -29.18 17.17
CA ASN A 77 -18.44 -28.02 18.03
C ASN A 77 -17.66 -26.84 17.33
N THR A 78 -18.38 -25.77 16.99
CA THR A 78 -17.84 -24.60 16.27
C THR A 78 -17.36 -23.48 17.21
N LEU A 79 -17.50 -23.64 18.53
CA LEU A 79 -17.04 -22.61 19.48
C LEU A 79 -15.50 -22.55 19.50
N GLN A 80 -14.94 -21.46 19.06
CA GLN A 80 -13.50 -21.31 18.82
C GLN A 80 -12.67 -21.04 20.08
N ALA A 81 -13.31 -20.61 21.18
CA ALA A 81 -12.65 -20.39 22.46
C ALA A 81 -13.55 -20.80 23.64
N THR A 82 -12.92 -21.13 24.77
CA THR A 82 -13.57 -21.31 26.05
C THR A 82 -12.89 -20.46 27.11
N VAL A 83 -13.62 -20.06 28.14
CA VAL A 83 -13.10 -19.32 29.30
C VAL A 83 -12.96 -20.30 30.47
N GLY A 84 -11.75 -20.38 31.03
CA GLY A 84 -11.49 -21.16 32.23
C GLY A 84 -12.03 -20.48 33.49
N PRO A 85 -12.06 -21.23 34.65
CA PRO A 85 -12.49 -20.64 35.92
C PRO A 85 -11.65 -19.44 36.40
N ASP A 86 -10.44 -19.34 35.91
CA ASP A 86 -9.49 -18.24 36.16
C ASP A 86 -9.65 -17.07 35.18
N GLY A 87 -10.64 -17.14 34.28
CA GLY A 87 -10.87 -16.14 33.23
C GLY A 87 -9.95 -16.28 32.01
N LYS A 88 -9.08 -17.30 31.96
CA LYS A 88 -8.15 -17.49 30.84
C LYS A 88 -8.87 -18.11 29.65
N TYR A 89 -8.57 -17.58 28.45
CA TYR A 89 -9.02 -18.15 27.19
C TYR A 89 -8.21 -19.40 26.84
N THR A 90 -8.93 -20.41 26.32
CA THR A 90 -8.35 -21.59 25.68
C THR A 90 -8.97 -21.73 24.30
N TYR A 91 -8.13 -21.84 23.28
CA TYR A 91 -8.55 -21.73 21.88
C TYR A 91 -8.65 -23.11 21.22
N TYR A 92 -9.61 -23.19 20.31
CA TYR A 92 -9.92 -24.36 19.47
C TYR A 92 -10.39 -23.82 18.10
N GLY A 93 -9.64 -22.85 17.54
CA GLY A 93 -10.00 -22.12 16.36
C GLY A 93 -9.82 -22.91 15.06
N ASN A 94 -10.44 -22.42 14.01
CA ASN A 94 -10.22 -22.80 12.61
C ASN A 94 -10.18 -21.51 11.80
N GLU A 95 -9.12 -20.72 11.99
CA GLU A 95 -9.00 -19.39 11.40
C GLU A 95 -8.18 -19.45 10.13
N ASP A 96 -8.77 -19.02 9.02
CA ASP A 96 -8.01 -18.65 7.82
C ASP A 96 -7.62 -17.17 7.89
N TYR A 97 -6.39 -16.91 8.29
CA TYR A 97 -5.85 -15.56 8.41
C TYR A 97 -5.73 -14.83 7.07
N TYR A 98 -5.59 -15.56 5.97
CA TYR A 98 -5.54 -14.94 4.64
C TYR A 98 -6.93 -14.54 4.18
N ASP A 99 -7.93 -15.38 4.33
CA ASP A 99 -9.33 -15.08 4.03
C ASP A 99 -9.84 -13.91 4.89
N ALA A 100 -9.52 -13.92 6.19
CA ALA A 100 -9.87 -12.84 7.10
C ALA A 100 -9.19 -11.51 6.74
N LEU A 101 -7.98 -11.55 6.17
CA LEU A 101 -7.22 -10.33 5.84
C LEU A 101 -7.62 -9.75 4.49
N TYR A 102 -7.80 -10.57 3.46
CA TYR A 102 -7.96 -10.11 2.09
C TYR A 102 -9.43 -10.00 1.68
N LYS A 103 -9.75 -8.94 0.95
CA LYS A 103 -11.03 -8.80 0.25
C LYS A 103 -11.03 -9.71 -0.97
N ASP A 104 -12.21 -10.25 -1.32
CA ASP A 104 -12.41 -10.96 -2.58
C ASP A 104 -12.16 -10.07 -3.79
N HIS A 105 -12.41 -8.78 -3.66
CA HIS A 105 -12.24 -7.80 -4.74
C HIS A 105 -12.05 -6.38 -4.22
N THR A 106 -11.51 -5.55 -5.09
CA THR A 106 -11.38 -4.11 -4.90
C THR A 106 -11.63 -3.38 -6.21
N PHE A 107 -11.61 -2.05 -6.15
CA PHE A 107 -11.86 -1.19 -7.29
C PHE A 107 -10.73 -0.20 -7.49
N ALA A 108 -10.44 0.08 -8.76
CA ALA A 108 -9.62 1.19 -9.17
C ALA A 108 -10.36 2.03 -10.21
N GLN A 109 -10.09 3.33 -10.23
CA GLN A 109 -10.66 4.23 -11.22
C GLN A 109 -9.62 5.21 -11.75
N SER A 110 -9.78 5.58 -13.01
CA SER A 110 -8.92 6.56 -13.66
C SER A 110 -9.75 7.49 -14.54
N HIS A 111 -9.57 8.78 -14.35
CA HIS A 111 -10.24 9.81 -15.13
C HIS A 111 -9.17 10.69 -15.77
N ASN A 112 -9.25 10.89 -17.06
CA ASN A 112 -8.34 11.74 -17.81
C ASN A 112 -9.13 12.72 -18.67
N VAL A 113 -8.86 14.01 -18.52
CA VAL A 113 -9.39 15.05 -19.39
C VAL A 113 -8.23 15.74 -20.10
N SER A 114 -8.39 16.05 -21.36
CA SER A 114 -7.41 16.84 -22.10
C SER A 114 -8.07 17.83 -23.03
N VAL A 115 -7.41 18.98 -23.18
CA VAL A 115 -7.81 20.07 -24.06
C VAL A 115 -6.62 20.41 -24.95
N SER A 116 -6.85 20.56 -26.23
CA SER A 116 -5.80 20.99 -27.16
C SER A 116 -6.37 21.90 -28.25
N GLY A 117 -5.53 22.79 -28.74
CA GLY A 117 -5.88 23.68 -29.81
C GLY A 117 -4.70 24.36 -30.46
N SER A 118 -4.93 24.99 -31.61
CA SER A 118 -3.91 25.76 -32.35
C SER A 118 -4.60 26.79 -33.22
N ASN A 119 -3.98 27.98 -33.34
CA ASN A 119 -4.38 29.04 -34.28
C ASN A 119 -3.30 29.30 -35.33
N GLY A 120 -2.41 28.35 -35.60
CA GLY A 120 -1.29 28.48 -36.55
C GLY A 120 -0.04 29.13 -35.97
N LYS A 121 -0.14 30.07 -35.02
CA LYS A 121 1.00 30.69 -34.33
C LYS A 121 1.19 30.13 -32.93
N ILE A 122 0.12 29.80 -32.24
CA ILE A 122 0.15 29.24 -30.89
C ILE A 122 -0.53 27.87 -30.92
N SER A 123 0.11 26.87 -30.35
CA SER A 123 -0.47 25.59 -30.09
C SER A 123 -0.37 25.26 -28.60
N TYR A 124 -1.39 24.63 -28.06
CA TYR A 124 -1.42 24.22 -26.67
C TYR A 124 -2.04 22.85 -26.50
N TYR A 125 -1.61 22.19 -25.45
CA TYR A 125 -2.17 20.95 -24.93
C TYR A 125 -2.14 20.99 -23.42
N THR A 126 -3.28 20.74 -22.78
CA THR A 126 -3.36 20.61 -21.33
C THR A 126 -4.13 19.33 -21.01
N SER A 127 -3.65 18.58 -20.05
CA SER A 127 -4.35 17.39 -19.54
C SER A 127 -4.27 17.31 -18.03
N ALA A 128 -5.29 16.71 -17.43
CA ALA A 128 -5.33 16.32 -16.03
C ALA A 128 -5.79 14.87 -15.93
N ARG A 129 -5.11 14.09 -15.12
CA ARG A 129 -5.46 12.70 -14.81
C ARG A 129 -5.56 12.54 -13.31
N LEU A 130 -6.62 11.87 -12.86
CA LEU A 130 -6.77 11.35 -11.52
C LEU A 130 -6.82 9.82 -11.61
N TYR A 131 -6.06 9.15 -10.76
CA TYR A 131 -6.13 7.71 -10.53
C TYR A 131 -6.31 7.48 -9.04
N ASP A 132 -7.24 6.60 -8.70
CA ASP A 132 -7.58 6.24 -7.32
C ASP A 132 -7.70 4.72 -7.24
N TYR A 133 -7.03 4.13 -6.24
CA TYR A 133 -6.99 2.69 -6.01
C TYR A 133 -7.19 2.43 -4.53
N ASP A 134 -8.13 1.55 -4.22
CA ASP A 134 -8.31 0.94 -2.91
C ASP A 134 -7.58 -0.41 -2.87
N GLY A 135 -6.86 -0.67 -1.79
CA GLY A 135 -6.17 -1.93 -1.62
C GLY A 135 -7.06 -3.09 -1.23
N LEU A 136 -6.43 -4.25 -1.08
CA LEU A 136 -7.11 -5.54 -0.90
C LEU A 136 -7.31 -5.97 0.55
N PHE A 137 -6.89 -5.18 1.55
CA PHE A 137 -7.08 -5.58 2.94
C PHE A 137 -8.49 -5.27 3.46
N ASN A 138 -9.04 -6.18 4.26
CA ASN A 138 -10.33 -6.00 4.93
C ASN A 138 -10.28 -4.92 6.01
N TYR A 139 -9.12 -4.73 6.65
CA TYR A 139 -8.92 -3.76 7.73
C TYR A 139 -7.98 -2.64 7.28
N ASN A 140 -8.44 -1.38 7.38
CA ASN A 140 -7.62 -0.19 7.12
C ASN A 140 -6.67 -0.35 5.90
N SER A 141 -7.27 -0.70 4.76
CA SER A 141 -6.55 -1.06 3.54
C SER A 141 -5.52 -0.01 3.12
N ASP A 142 -4.53 -0.47 2.39
CA ASP A 142 -3.66 0.43 1.63
C ASP A 142 -4.47 1.22 0.58
N THR A 143 -4.02 2.42 0.28
CA THR A 143 -4.66 3.28 -0.73
C THR A 143 -3.59 3.95 -1.56
N TYR A 144 -3.84 4.11 -2.85
CA TYR A 144 -2.98 4.85 -3.75
C TYR A 144 -3.78 5.83 -4.59
N ARG A 145 -3.40 7.09 -4.53
CA ARG A 145 -3.99 8.16 -5.34
C ARG A 145 -2.89 8.95 -6.04
N THR A 146 -3.04 9.14 -7.35
CA THR A 146 -2.16 10.02 -8.10
C THR A 146 -2.95 11.03 -8.93
N MET A 147 -2.48 12.27 -8.92
CA MET A 147 -2.96 13.35 -9.77
C MET A 147 -1.81 13.81 -10.65
N ASN A 148 -2.03 13.80 -11.97
CA ASN A 148 -1.08 14.26 -12.95
C ASN A 148 -1.68 15.44 -13.72
N MET A 149 -0.92 16.51 -13.88
CA MET A 149 -1.27 17.63 -14.73
C MET A 149 -0.12 17.89 -15.71
N ARG A 150 -0.46 18.12 -16.95
CA ARG A 150 0.51 18.47 -17.99
C ARG A 150 -0.01 19.61 -18.83
N THR A 151 0.84 20.60 -19.04
CA THR A 151 0.57 21.69 -19.98
C THR A 151 1.76 21.86 -20.91
N LYS A 152 1.50 21.87 -22.22
CA LYS A 152 2.48 22.17 -23.26
C LYS A 152 1.94 23.32 -24.10
N ILE A 153 2.74 24.39 -24.22
CA ILE A 153 2.44 25.56 -25.05
C ILE A 153 3.62 25.77 -25.98
N SER A 154 3.35 26.08 -27.27
CA SER A 154 4.35 26.48 -28.23
C SER A 154 3.84 27.69 -28.99
N ALA A 155 4.69 28.70 -29.13
CA ALA A 155 4.37 29.92 -29.84
C ALA A 155 5.45 30.23 -30.87
N GLN A 156 5.04 30.52 -32.12
CA GLN A 156 5.89 31.15 -33.13
C GLN A 156 5.81 32.65 -32.88
N VAL A 157 6.80 33.18 -32.15
CA VAL A 157 6.83 34.58 -31.72
C VAL A 157 7.22 35.48 -32.91
N PHE A 158 8.24 35.07 -33.64
CA PHE A 158 8.69 35.67 -34.91
C PHE A 158 8.94 34.53 -35.91
N ASP A 159 9.07 34.86 -37.18
CA ASP A 159 9.32 33.83 -38.20
C ASP A 159 10.61 33.03 -37.93
N TRP A 160 11.56 33.63 -37.24
CA TRP A 160 12.84 33.05 -36.86
C TRP A 160 12.88 32.52 -35.42
N LEU A 161 11.85 32.78 -34.55
CA LEU A 161 11.86 32.42 -33.14
C LEU A 161 10.59 31.64 -32.74
N LYS A 162 10.79 30.39 -32.30
CA LYS A 162 9.77 29.59 -31.65
C LYS A 162 10.12 29.34 -30.19
N ILE A 163 9.18 29.58 -29.28
CA ILE A 163 9.31 29.31 -27.86
C ILE A 163 8.31 28.19 -27.50
N SER A 164 8.78 27.20 -26.79
CA SER A 164 7.95 26.13 -26.26
C SER A 164 8.17 25.99 -24.76
N ASN A 165 7.10 25.73 -24.01
CA ASN A 165 7.17 25.42 -22.59
C ASN A 165 6.36 24.16 -22.29
N ASN A 166 6.90 23.27 -21.47
CA ASN A 166 6.26 22.06 -21.01
C ASN A 166 6.34 22.00 -19.48
N ILE A 167 5.18 21.96 -18.83
CA ILE A 167 5.03 21.82 -17.39
C ILE A 167 4.39 20.47 -17.12
N ASP A 168 5.02 19.66 -16.28
CA ASP A 168 4.49 18.41 -15.77
C ASP A 168 4.43 18.50 -14.24
N TYR A 169 3.27 18.25 -13.66
CA TYR A 169 3.07 18.16 -12.21
C TYR A 169 2.48 16.80 -11.86
N THR A 170 3.07 16.14 -10.87
CA THR A 170 2.58 14.88 -10.31
C THR A 170 2.47 14.99 -8.81
N HIS A 171 1.35 14.52 -8.25
CA HIS A 171 1.11 14.42 -6.82
C HIS A 171 0.64 13.01 -6.51
N ASP A 172 1.51 12.22 -5.87
CA ASP A 172 1.23 10.85 -5.44
C ASP A 172 1.00 10.83 -3.94
N LYS A 173 -0.02 10.10 -3.52
CA LYS A 173 -0.29 9.76 -2.12
C LYS A 173 -0.43 8.25 -2.01
N TYR A 174 0.31 7.67 -1.10
CA TYR A 174 0.23 6.27 -0.76
C TYR A 174 0.09 6.10 0.74
N THR A 175 -0.90 5.33 1.17
CA THR A 175 -1.07 4.93 2.56
C THR A 175 -0.88 3.42 2.64
N GLN A 176 -0.02 2.97 3.52
CA GLN A 176 0.26 1.56 3.77
C GLN A 176 -0.01 1.27 5.25
N PRO A 177 -0.91 0.34 5.58
CA PRO A 177 -1.05 -0.13 6.95
C PRO A 177 0.19 -0.93 7.35
N LEU A 178 0.48 -0.94 8.63
CA LEU A 178 1.53 -1.75 9.22
C LEU A 178 0.91 -2.73 10.22
N GLY A 179 1.47 -3.93 10.31
CA GLY A 179 1.23 -4.85 11.40
C GLY A 179 1.93 -4.41 12.68
N TYR A 180 2.14 -5.34 13.60
CA TYR A 180 2.98 -5.11 14.78
C TYR A 180 4.44 -4.90 14.36
N VAL A 181 5.03 -3.75 14.75
CA VAL A 181 6.26 -3.25 14.12
C VAL A 181 7.54 -3.88 14.65
N GLU A 182 7.58 -4.32 15.91
CA GLU A 182 8.79 -4.89 16.52
C GLU A 182 9.28 -6.13 15.76
N GLN A 183 8.35 -6.87 15.16
CA GLN A 183 8.68 -8.01 14.32
C GLN A 183 8.35 -7.71 12.85
N ASN A 184 9.19 -8.21 11.95
CA ASN A 184 8.94 -8.16 10.51
C ASN A 184 8.80 -6.76 9.90
N GLU A 185 9.28 -5.71 10.58
CA GLU A 185 9.21 -4.33 10.10
C GLU A 185 7.77 -3.87 9.79
N GLY A 186 6.77 -4.50 10.40
CA GLY A 186 5.36 -4.24 10.17
C GLY A 186 4.80 -4.80 8.86
N LEU A 187 5.51 -5.72 8.21
CA LEU A 187 5.03 -6.40 7.00
C LEU A 187 3.93 -7.42 7.35
N VAL A 188 2.70 -7.07 7.04
CA VAL A 188 1.49 -7.81 7.42
C VAL A 188 1.50 -9.27 6.96
N TRP A 189 1.72 -9.51 5.67
CA TRP A 189 1.71 -10.85 5.11
C TRP A 189 2.83 -11.75 5.66
N LYS A 190 3.98 -11.15 6.03
CA LYS A 190 5.07 -11.87 6.71
C LYS A 190 4.67 -12.21 8.16
N ALA A 191 3.99 -11.30 8.84
CA ALA A 191 3.48 -11.53 10.18
C ALA A 191 2.43 -12.65 10.22
N ILE A 192 1.54 -12.72 9.23
CA ILE A 192 0.57 -13.80 9.09
C ILE A 192 1.26 -15.17 8.96
N ASN A 193 2.27 -15.27 8.08
CA ASN A 193 3.03 -16.51 7.90
C ASN A 193 3.72 -17.02 9.17
N MET A 194 4.12 -16.10 10.05
CA MET A 194 4.87 -16.46 11.26
C MET A 194 4.00 -16.60 12.51
N GLU A 195 2.91 -15.86 12.58
CA GLU A 195 2.13 -15.68 13.80
C GLU A 195 0.64 -15.97 13.64
N GLY A 196 0.16 -16.15 12.40
CA GLY A 196 -1.23 -16.56 12.12
C GLY A 196 -1.40 -18.06 12.38
N HIS A 197 -1.76 -18.42 13.61
CA HIS A 197 -1.95 -19.80 14.02
C HIS A 197 -3.42 -20.19 13.90
N PRO A 198 -3.82 -21.07 12.97
CA PRO A 198 -5.23 -21.41 12.75
C PRO A 198 -5.99 -21.88 13.98
N SER A 199 -5.30 -22.49 14.94
CA SER A 199 -5.90 -22.94 16.21
C SER A 199 -6.29 -21.81 17.16
N GLU A 200 -5.84 -20.57 16.91
CA GLU A 200 -6.15 -19.36 17.69
C GLU A 200 -6.85 -18.35 16.78
N PRO A 201 -8.11 -17.96 17.03
CA PRO A 201 -8.82 -16.99 16.19
C PRO A 201 -8.21 -15.59 16.31
N ILE A 202 -8.53 -14.70 15.37
CA ILE A 202 -8.09 -13.29 15.42
C ILE A 202 -8.69 -12.59 16.64
N PHE A 203 -9.96 -12.85 16.93
CA PHE A 203 -10.70 -12.21 18.01
C PHE A 203 -11.15 -13.20 19.08
N ASN A 204 -11.11 -12.74 20.31
CA ASN A 204 -11.77 -13.37 21.43
C ASN A 204 -13.30 -13.23 21.34
N PRO A 205 -14.09 -14.04 22.10
CA PRO A 205 -15.54 -13.90 22.14
C PRO A 205 -16.05 -12.52 22.59
N ASP A 206 -15.25 -11.78 23.34
CA ASP A 206 -15.54 -10.40 23.80
C ASP A 206 -15.17 -9.32 22.78
N GLY A 207 -14.62 -9.71 21.61
CA GLY A 207 -14.19 -8.80 20.54
C GLY A 207 -12.80 -8.22 20.71
N THR A 208 -12.07 -8.54 21.77
CA THR A 208 -10.65 -8.18 21.89
C THR A 208 -9.80 -9.05 20.97
N LEU A 209 -8.63 -8.54 20.57
CA LEU A 209 -7.69 -9.37 19.82
C LEU A 209 -7.10 -10.47 20.69
N THR A 210 -6.91 -11.65 20.10
CA THR A 210 -6.05 -12.68 20.68
C THR A 210 -4.58 -12.30 20.54
N HIS A 211 -3.69 -13.02 21.20
CA HIS A 211 -2.24 -12.81 21.02
C HIS A 211 -1.80 -13.05 19.57
N SER A 212 -2.26 -14.11 18.93
CA SER A 212 -1.96 -14.45 17.54
C SER A 212 -2.56 -13.39 16.59
N GLY A 213 -3.81 -12.98 16.82
CA GLY A 213 -4.46 -11.89 16.06
C GLY A 213 -3.71 -10.57 16.17
N ALA A 214 -3.29 -10.21 17.38
CA ALA A 214 -2.52 -8.98 17.59
C ALA A 214 -1.17 -9.00 16.88
N ARG A 215 -0.45 -10.13 16.91
CA ARG A 215 0.87 -10.28 16.26
C ARG A 215 0.79 -10.35 14.74
N SER A 216 -0.28 -10.89 14.18
CA SER A 216 -0.46 -11.05 12.74
C SER A 216 -1.11 -9.82 12.09
N VAL A 217 -2.33 -9.46 12.49
CA VAL A 217 -3.13 -8.43 11.84
C VAL A 217 -3.48 -7.24 12.74
N GLY A 218 -3.06 -7.27 14.01
CA GLY A 218 -3.51 -6.32 15.02
C GLY A 218 -3.25 -4.86 14.68
N GLY A 219 -2.11 -4.54 14.10
CA GLY A 219 -1.80 -3.17 13.68
C GLY A 219 -2.73 -2.66 12.58
N LEU A 220 -3.25 -3.55 11.71
CA LEU A 220 -4.27 -3.20 10.72
C LEU A 220 -5.63 -3.04 11.37
N VAL A 221 -6.00 -3.97 12.25
CA VAL A 221 -7.29 -3.93 12.94
C VAL A 221 -7.45 -2.66 13.75
N THR A 222 -6.44 -2.26 14.50
CA THR A 222 -6.47 -1.00 15.27
C THR A 222 -6.44 0.24 14.38
N GLY A 223 -5.83 0.16 13.17
CA GLY A 223 -5.70 1.29 12.24
C GLY A 223 -4.69 2.35 12.66
N ASP A 224 -3.95 2.13 13.74
CA ASP A 224 -3.03 3.09 14.32
C ASP A 224 -1.59 2.94 13.82
N ASN A 225 -1.28 1.82 13.18
CA ASN A 225 0.02 1.55 12.59
C ASN A 225 -0.02 1.75 11.07
N TRP A 226 0.70 2.77 10.58
CA TRP A 226 0.68 3.10 9.16
C TRP A 226 1.93 3.87 8.69
N ILE A 227 2.17 3.82 7.38
CA ILE A 227 3.07 4.72 6.66
C ILE A 227 2.25 5.48 5.62
N LYS A 228 2.38 6.80 5.61
CA LYS A 228 1.82 7.68 4.57
C LYS A 228 2.95 8.33 3.80
N ARG A 229 2.96 8.18 2.48
CA ARG A 229 3.95 8.77 1.59
C ARG A 229 3.27 9.76 0.66
N THR A 230 3.79 10.97 0.63
CA THR A 230 3.38 12.00 -0.32
C THR A 230 4.57 12.39 -1.17
N THR A 231 4.43 12.28 -2.50
CA THR A 231 5.44 12.74 -3.44
C THR A 231 4.83 13.81 -4.33
N LYS A 232 5.45 14.99 -4.40
CA LYS A 232 5.10 16.04 -5.34
C LYS A 232 6.28 16.27 -6.27
N THR A 233 6.04 16.22 -7.57
CA THR A 233 7.07 16.48 -8.58
C THR A 233 6.57 17.55 -9.52
N LEU A 234 7.33 18.63 -9.65
CA LEU A 234 7.13 19.66 -10.66
C LEU A 234 8.32 19.65 -11.61
N LYS A 235 8.06 19.51 -12.90
CA LYS A 235 9.07 19.66 -13.96
C LYS A 235 8.61 20.74 -14.92
N ASN A 236 9.52 21.67 -15.23
CA ASN A 236 9.33 22.65 -16.28
C ASN A 236 10.49 22.54 -17.27
N THR A 237 10.18 22.59 -18.56
CA THR A 237 11.17 22.68 -19.64
C THR A 237 10.77 23.78 -20.59
N THR A 238 11.66 24.76 -20.78
CA THR A 238 11.50 25.81 -21.80
C THR A 238 12.49 25.54 -22.90
N THR A 239 12.01 25.52 -24.13
CA THR A 239 12.81 25.33 -25.34
C THR A 239 12.72 26.58 -26.23
N LEU A 240 13.88 27.10 -26.63
CA LEU A 240 14.02 28.15 -27.63
C LEU A 240 14.55 27.54 -28.91
N ASN A 241 13.89 27.80 -30.04
CA ASN A 241 14.37 27.43 -31.36
C ASN A 241 14.52 28.73 -32.18
N ILE A 242 15.75 29.00 -32.63
CA ILE A 242 16.11 30.13 -33.44
C ILE A 242 16.56 29.62 -34.81
N THR A 243 15.95 30.12 -35.87
CA THR A 243 16.23 29.71 -37.24
C THR A 243 16.76 30.92 -38.03
N MET A 244 17.89 30.75 -38.73
CA MET A 244 18.61 31.80 -39.48
C MET A 244 19.03 31.28 -40.83
N LEU A 245 19.54 32.20 -41.70
CA LEU A 245 20.10 31.88 -43.01
C LEU A 245 19.14 31.10 -43.90
N ASP A 246 17.92 31.60 -44.05
CA ASP A 246 16.87 30.94 -44.85
C ASP A 246 16.61 29.48 -44.44
N ASN A 247 16.57 29.25 -43.12
CA ASN A 247 16.36 27.94 -42.45
C ASN A 247 17.56 26.98 -42.50
N LYS A 248 18.73 27.40 -42.99
CA LYS A 248 19.93 26.57 -43.03
C LYS A 248 20.63 26.43 -41.69
N LEU A 249 20.48 27.39 -40.78
CA LEU A 249 21.10 27.37 -39.46
C LEU A 249 20.02 27.42 -38.39
N ARG A 250 20.00 26.41 -37.52
CA ARG A 250 19.07 26.30 -36.39
C ARG A 250 19.85 26.20 -35.08
N PHE A 251 19.49 27.04 -34.12
CA PHE A 251 19.93 26.93 -32.72
C PHE A 251 18.78 26.45 -31.87
N THR A 252 19.04 25.45 -31.02
CA THR A 252 18.10 25.00 -30.01
C THR A 252 18.73 25.16 -28.62
N GLY A 253 17.99 25.79 -27.72
CA GLY A 253 18.36 25.92 -26.32
C GLY A 253 17.25 25.39 -25.43
N ASP A 254 17.59 24.47 -24.52
CA ASP A 254 16.67 23.92 -23.52
C ASP A 254 17.12 24.33 -22.12
N PHE A 255 16.17 24.81 -21.34
CA PHE A 255 16.31 24.98 -19.90
C PHE A 255 15.28 24.16 -19.18
N SER A 256 15.71 23.26 -18.31
CA SER A 256 14.83 22.41 -17.51
C SER A 256 15.13 22.58 -16.03
N PHE A 257 14.07 22.67 -15.24
CA PHE A 257 14.17 22.50 -13.80
C PHE A 257 13.15 21.46 -13.32
N ARG A 258 13.52 20.68 -12.30
CA ARG A 258 12.66 19.70 -11.67
C ARG A 258 12.84 19.80 -10.16
N THR A 259 11.73 19.90 -9.43
CA THR A 259 11.71 19.70 -7.98
C THR A 259 10.92 18.44 -7.65
N ARG A 260 11.39 17.72 -6.64
CA ARG A 260 10.68 16.59 -6.05
C ARG A 260 10.71 16.73 -4.54
N ASP A 261 9.51 16.85 -3.95
CA ASP A 261 9.30 16.85 -2.53
C ASP A 261 8.74 15.48 -2.14
N PHE A 262 9.42 14.79 -1.24
CA PHE A 262 9.00 13.53 -0.68
C PHE A 262 8.81 13.68 0.83
N ILE A 263 7.63 13.32 1.32
CA ILE A 263 7.29 13.31 2.74
C ILE A 263 6.82 11.89 3.07
N GLU A 264 7.40 11.31 4.11
CA GLU A 264 6.98 10.04 4.67
C GLU A 264 6.67 10.23 6.16
N ASP A 265 5.40 10.05 6.51
CA ASP A 265 4.91 10.00 7.88
C ASP A 265 4.73 8.54 8.28
N LYS A 266 5.28 8.15 9.41
CA LYS A 266 5.12 6.81 9.99
C LYS A 266 4.60 6.94 11.40
N LYS A 267 3.49 6.25 11.69
CA LYS A 267 2.94 6.08 13.03
C LYS A 267 3.02 4.61 13.42
N THR A 268 3.47 4.35 14.62
CA THR A 268 3.45 3.02 15.26
C THR A 268 2.93 3.15 16.67
N THR A 269 2.14 2.17 17.09
CA THR A 269 1.57 2.08 18.42
C THR A 269 1.69 0.67 18.95
N ALA A 270 1.68 0.51 20.27
CA ALA A 270 1.51 -0.78 20.92
C ALA A 270 0.13 -1.35 20.57
N VAL A 271 0.05 -2.66 20.30
CA VAL A 271 -1.18 -3.32 19.87
C VAL A 271 -1.83 -4.01 21.06
N PRO A 272 -3.09 -3.64 21.42
CA PRO A 272 -3.80 -4.29 22.52
C PRO A 272 -4.23 -5.71 22.17
N TYR A 273 -4.17 -6.61 23.14
CA TYR A 273 -4.70 -7.96 23.07
C TYR A 273 -5.16 -8.44 24.44
N SER A 274 -5.88 -9.56 24.47
CA SER A 274 -6.29 -10.19 25.71
C SER A 274 -6.10 -11.71 25.63
N ASP A 275 -5.60 -12.31 26.69
CA ASP A 275 -5.59 -13.76 26.94
C ASP A 275 -6.38 -14.15 28.19
N TYR A 276 -7.01 -13.14 28.86
CA TYR A 276 -7.94 -13.30 29.95
C TYR A 276 -9.15 -12.39 29.77
N GLU A 277 -10.32 -12.86 30.10
CA GLU A 277 -11.54 -12.07 30.05
C GLU A 277 -11.40 -10.76 30.87
N GLY A 278 -11.66 -9.62 30.21
CA GLY A 278 -11.60 -8.28 30.83
C GLY A 278 -10.17 -7.76 31.13
N VAL A 279 -9.11 -8.43 30.70
CA VAL A 279 -7.71 -8.01 30.95
C VAL A 279 -7.03 -7.65 29.64
N ILE A 280 -6.71 -6.37 29.46
CA ILE A 280 -5.97 -5.90 28.28
C ILE A 280 -4.48 -5.94 28.54
N LYS A 281 -3.74 -6.53 27.62
CA LYS A 281 -2.28 -6.53 27.50
C LYS A 281 -1.87 -5.84 26.21
N TYR A 282 -0.58 -5.54 26.06
CA TYR A 282 -0.06 -4.87 24.88
C TYR A 282 1.12 -5.66 24.31
N LEU A 283 1.16 -5.73 23.00
CA LEU A 283 2.39 -6.00 22.26
C LEU A 283 3.12 -4.67 22.10
N GLY A 284 4.34 -4.60 22.61
CA GLY A 284 5.04 -3.36 22.79
C GLY A 284 4.63 -2.65 24.10
N VAL A 285 5.27 -1.53 24.36
CA VAL A 285 5.06 -0.71 25.54
C VAL A 285 4.51 0.63 25.09
N PRO A 286 3.24 0.98 25.42
CA PRO A 286 2.61 2.23 24.92
C PRO A 286 3.47 3.46 25.15
N GLU A 287 4.13 3.55 26.32
CA GLU A 287 4.94 4.71 26.71
C GLU A 287 6.22 4.87 25.86
N THR A 288 6.69 3.82 25.21
CA THR A 288 7.94 3.82 24.44
C THR A 288 7.79 3.47 22.97
N ASP A 289 6.73 2.72 22.60
CA ASP A 289 6.53 2.21 21.25
C ASP A 289 5.51 3.03 20.46
N ASP A 290 4.73 3.87 21.14
CA ASP A 290 3.88 4.86 20.49
C ASP A 290 4.77 5.98 19.94
N LYS A 291 4.98 5.93 18.63
CA LYS A 291 5.92 6.82 17.93
C LYS A 291 5.29 7.40 16.68
N MET A 292 5.65 8.64 16.41
CA MET A 292 5.42 9.27 15.13
C MET A 292 6.76 9.81 14.59
N SER A 293 7.05 9.54 13.34
CA SER A 293 8.21 10.08 12.66
C SER A 293 7.82 10.65 11.31
N GLU A 294 8.49 11.76 10.95
CA GLU A 294 8.39 12.38 9.64
C GLU A 294 9.76 12.38 8.98
N LYS A 295 9.80 12.00 7.71
CA LYS A 295 10.99 12.14 6.85
C LYS A 295 10.63 13.05 5.68
N VAL A 296 11.37 14.15 5.56
CA VAL A 296 11.22 15.09 4.45
C VAL A 296 12.49 15.04 3.59
N GLN A 297 12.31 14.91 2.28
CA GLN A 297 13.40 14.96 1.32
C GLN A 297 13.00 15.84 0.14
N GLN A 298 13.80 16.86 -0.12
CA GLN A 298 13.64 17.71 -1.28
C GLN A 298 14.81 17.51 -2.24
N THR A 299 14.51 17.40 -3.53
CA THR A 299 15.51 17.27 -4.58
C THR A 299 15.21 18.29 -5.67
N THR A 300 16.22 19.08 -6.04
CA THR A 300 16.13 20.00 -7.17
C THR A 300 17.18 19.61 -8.22
N TYR A 301 16.75 19.58 -9.47
CA TYR A 301 17.61 19.32 -10.62
C TYR A 301 17.42 20.42 -11.65
N ILE A 302 18.53 20.97 -12.14
CA ILE A 302 18.56 22.00 -13.18
C ILE A 302 19.44 21.47 -14.32
N SER A 303 18.97 21.65 -15.54
CA SER A 303 19.67 21.24 -16.75
C SER A 303 19.52 22.29 -17.83
N THR A 304 20.60 22.57 -18.52
CA THR A 304 20.64 23.43 -19.71
C THR A 304 21.34 22.68 -20.84
N ASN A 305 20.78 22.73 -22.03
CA ASN A 305 21.36 22.17 -23.24
C ASN A 305 21.26 23.19 -24.37
N VAL A 306 22.34 23.34 -25.13
CA VAL A 306 22.40 24.25 -26.31
C VAL A 306 23.15 23.56 -27.43
N TYR A 307 22.57 23.54 -28.61
CA TYR A 307 23.21 22.99 -29.80
C TYR A 307 22.80 23.77 -31.07
N ALA A 308 23.60 23.62 -32.10
CA ALA A 308 23.36 24.22 -33.42
C ALA A 308 23.39 23.12 -34.50
N GLU A 309 22.52 23.27 -35.49
CA GLU A 309 22.44 22.41 -36.68
C GLU A 309 22.56 23.30 -37.92
N TYR A 310 23.35 22.86 -38.90
CA TYR A 310 23.51 23.53 -40.20
C TYR A 310 23.25 22.53 -41.32
N GLU A 311 22.35 22.89 -42.27
CA GLU A 311 21.97 22.08 -43.43
C GLU A 311 22.39 22.82 -44.74
#